data_c8ffdfd8d743b2d5e7e49ea83f977dd0
#
_entry.id   c8ffdfd8d743b2d5e7e49ea83f977dd0
#
_cell.length_a   1.000
_cell.length_b   1.000
_cell.length_c   1.000
_cell.angle_alpha   90.00
_cell.angle_beta   90.00
_cell.angle_gamma   90.00
#
_symmetry.space_group_name_H-M   'P 1'
#
loop_
_entity.id
_entity.type
_entity.pdbx_description
1 polymer ?
#
loop_
_entity_poly.entity_id
_entity_poly.type
_entity_poly.pdbx_seq_one_letter_code
_entity_poly.pdbx_strand_id
1 'polypeptide(L)'
;MKKEDFWNLIDETNQLCPTHDQESIMAVATDKLLKLSVKDILDFHMIQQEYLGAAYRNDLHAASEAMGATPSYDGLQAFIYWLISRGKEVFINAVNDPDTLADVPKAGEKIEFRSFGFAAYTAYSMKMDRIDPENMSDIYSALNSLDYDGLAPETWEAIHSELPTRPDITLSLIHI
;
A
#
# COMPACT_ATOMS: atom_id res chain seq x y z
N MET A 1 -0.19 14.41 1.46
CA MET A 1 -0.90 13.56 2.47
C MET A 1 0.02 13.25 3.62
N LYS A 2 -0.48 13.17 4.86
CA LYS A 2 0.30 12.70 6.02
C LYS A 2 0.17 11.17 6.17
N LYS A 3 1.09 10.56 6.90
CA LYS A 3 1.06 9.13 7.25
C LYS A 3 -0.26 8.72 7.94
N GLU A 4 -0.74 9.55 8.85
CA GLU A 4 -1.99 9.31 9.57
C GLU A 4 -3.20 9.29 8.64
N ASP A 5 -3.25 10.18 7.65
CA ASP A 5 -4.34 10.26 6.67
C ASP A 5 -4.38 9.01 5.79
N PHE A 6 -3.18 8.47 5.43
CA PHE A 6 -3.06 7.21 4.71
C PHE A 6 -3.70 6.04 5.48
N TRP A 7 -3.32 5.86 6.74
CA TRP A 7 -3.88 4.79 7.56
C TRP A 7 -5.35 4.99 7.90
N ASN A 8 -5.77 6.23 8.18
CA ASN A 8 -7.18 6.55 8.41
C ASN A 8 -8.05 6.19 7.20
N LEU A 9 -7.57 6.45 5.98
CA LEU A 9 -8.31 6.06 4.76
C LEU A 9 -8.50 4.54 4.69
N ILE A 10 -7.48 3.76 5.02
CA ILE A 10 -7.54 2.29 5.04
C ILE A 10 -8.48 1.80 6.15
N ASP A 11 -8.35 2.33 7.36
CA ASP A 11 -9.17 1.94 8.51
C ASP A 11 -10.65 2.26 8.29
N GLU A 12 -10.97 3.43 7.74
CA GLU A 12 -12.32 3.80 7.35
C GLU A 12 -12.87 2.92 6.22
N THR A 13 -12.00 2.48 5.29
CA THR A 13 -12.38 1.54 4.23
C THR A 13 -12.76 0.18 4.85
N ASN A 14 -11.97 -0.30 5.80
CA ASN A 14 -12.24 -1.56 6.52
C ASN A 14 -13.53 -1.49 7.34
N GLN A 15 -13.84 -0.35 7.96
CA GLN A 15 -15.11 -0.15 8.68
C GLN A 15 -16.33 -0.27 7.76
N LEU A 16 -16.20 0.17 6.51
CA LEU A 16 -17.26 0.07 5.49
C LEU A 16 -17.33 -1.32 4.84
N CYS A 17 -16.25 -2.10 4.92
CA CYS A 17 -16.12 -3.43 4.33
C CYS A 17 -15.82 -4.49 5.40
N PRO A 18 -16.69 -4.74 6.36
CA PRO A 18 -16.42 -5.61 7.52
C PRO A 18 -16.20 -7.09 7.16
N THR A 19 -16.57 -7.51 5.96
CA THR A 19 -16.31 -8.87 5.43
C THR A 19 -14.92 -9.00 4.83
N HIS A 20 -14.18 -7.91 4.69
CA HIS A 20 -12.88 -7.84 4.00
C HIS A 20 -12.87 -8.41 2.59
N ASP A 21 -14.03 -8.33 1.90
CA ASP A 21 -14.11 -8.65 0.49
C ASP A 21 -13.26 -7.70 -0.34
N GLN A 22 -12.33 -8.25 -1.11
CA GLN A 22 -11.30 -7.47 -1.84
C GLN A 22 -11.91 -6.55 -2.90
N GLU A 23 -12.99 -6.96 -3.55
CA GLU A 23 -13.67 -6.14 -4.56
C GLU A 23 -14.31 -4.91 -3.90
N SER A 24 -15.02 -5.12 -2.79
CA SER A 24 -15.63 -4.04 -2.00
C SER A 24 -14.57 -3.08 -1.45
N ILE A 25 -13.45 -3.60 -0.91
CA ILE A 25 -12.33 -2.77 -0.42
C ILE A 25 -11.77 -1.92 -1.55
N MET A 26 -11.52 -2.50 -2.74
CA MET A 26 -11.02 -1.75 -3.90
C MET A 26 -11.98 -0.64 -4.33
N ALA A 27 -13.27 -0.94 -4.40
CA ALA A 27 -14.27 0.04 -4.80
C ALA A 27 -14.34 1.22 -3.82
N VAL A 28 -14.40 0.93 -2.52
CA VAL A 28 -14.47 1.96 -1.46
C VAL A 28 -13.18 2.76 -1.38
N ALA A 29 -12.00 2.12 -1.41
CA ALA A 29 -10.72 2.80 -1.38
C ALA A 29 -10.55 3.73 -2.59
N THR A 30 -10.89 3.25 -3.80
CA THR A 30 -10.84 4.06 -5.03
C THR A 30 -11.79 5.26 -4.95
N ASP A 31 -13.03 5.08 -4.46
CA ASP A 31 -13.99 6.19 -4.29
C ASP A 31 -13.49 7.25 -3.29
N LYS A 32 -12.85 6.83 -2.20
CA LYS A 32 -12.23 7.75 -1.23
C LYS A 32 -11.06 8.51 -1.86
N LEU A 33 -10.16 7.82 -2.55
CA LEU A 33 -9.02 8.42 -3.23
C LEU A 33 -9.45 9.44 -4.29
N LEU A 34 -10.52 9.16 -5.04
CA LEU A 34 -11.08 10.10 -6.04
C LEU A 34 -11.52 11.43 -5.46
N LYS A 35 -11.85 11.50 -4.16
CA LYS A 35 -12.24 12.74 -3.47
C LYS A 35 -11.05 13.61 -3.07
N LEU A 36 -9.84 13.05 -3.05
CA LEU A 36 -8.61 13.73 -2.67
C LEU A 36 -8.07 14.59 -3.81
N SER A 37 -7.11 15.47 -3.50
CA SER A 37 -6.34 16.18 -4.52
C SER A 37 -5.47 15.20 -5.33
N VAL A 38 -5.02 15.62 -6.52
CA VAL A 38 -4.07 14.83 -7.33
C VAL A 38 -2.80 14.56 -6.52
N LYS A 39 -2.26 15.59 -5.84
CA LYS A 39 -1.09 15.45 -4.99
C LYS A 39 -1.30 14.40 -3.89
N ASP A 40 -2.44 14.39 -3.21
CA ASP A 40 -2.69 13.42 -2.14
C ASP A 40 -2.83 11.99 -2.68
N ILE A 41 -3.31 11.80 -3.91
CA ILE A 41 -3.33 10.48 -4.57
C ILE A 41 -1.89 10.01 -4.85
N LEU A 42 -1.02 10.91 -5.32
CA LEU A 42 0.40 10.61 -5.54
C LEU A 42 1.10 10.31 -4.21
N ASP A 43 0.86 11.09 -3.18
CA ASP A 43 1.39 10.87 -1.84
C ASP A 43 0.93 9.51 -1.27
N PHE A 44 -0.36 9.15 -1.45
CA PHE A 44 -0.87 7.83 -1.04
C PHE A 44 -0.09 6.69 -1.70
N HIS A 45 0.15 6.80 -3.01
CA HIS A 45 0.95 5.82 -3.72
C HIS A 45 2.36 5.71 -3.15
N MET A 46 3.03 6.85 -2.94
CA MET A 46 4.40 6.87 -2.42
C MET A 46 4.48 6.32 -0.99
N ILE A 47 3.54 6.67 -0.11
CA ILE A 47 3.47 6.11 1.26
C ILE A 47 3.27 4.59 1.20
N GLN A 48 2.38 4.11 0.31
CA GLN A 48 2.18 2.67 0.09
C GLN A 48 3.46 1.97 -0.37
N GLN A 49 4.27 2.59 -1.24
CA GLN A 49 5.54 2.03 -1.70
C GLN A 49 6.60 2.00 -0.57
N GLU A 50 6.64 3.00 0.32
CA GLU A 50 7.53 2.99 1.49
C GLU A 50 7.20 1.81 2.42
N TYR A 51 5.92 1.58 2.72
CA TYR A 51 5.50 0.43 3.54
C TYR A 51 5.72 -0.90 2.82
N LEU A 52 5.45 -0.98 1.51
CA LEU A 52 5.76 -2.16 0.71
C LEU A 52 7.26 -2.50 0.80
N GLY A 53 8.12 -1.52 0.57
CA GLY A 53 9.56 -1.69 0.62
C GLY A 53 10.05 -2.13 2.02
N ALA A 54 9.48 -1.59 3.09
CA ALA A 54 9.84 -1.96 4.46
C ALA A 54 9.45 -3.41 4.82
N ALA A 55 8.37 -3.91 4.24
CA ALA A 55 7.87 -5.26 4.46
C ALA A 55 8.52 -6.32 3.53
N TYR A 56 9.38 -5.92 2.60
CA TYR A 56 10.07 -6.82 1.69
C TYR A 56 11.24 -7.52 2.41
N ARG A 57 10.93 -8.51 3.25
CA ARG A 57 11.84 -9.20 4.18
C ARG A 57 11.68 -10.71 4.10
N ASN A 58 12.78 -11.45 4.37
CA ASN A 58 12.79 -12.91 4.30
C ASN A 58 11.88 -13.56 5.34
N ASP A 59 11.75 -13.00 6.54
CA ASP A 59 10.88 -13.50 7.59
C ASP A 59 9.39 -13.37 7.23
N LEU A 60 8.98 -12.22 6.67
CA LEU A 60 7.63 -12.06 6.14
C LEU A 60 7.37 -12.92 4.90
N HIS A 61 8.39 -13.15 4.05
CA HIS A 61 8.26 -14.09 2.94
C HIS A 61 7.98 -15.51 3.44
N ALA A 62 8.76 -15.98 4.41
CA ALA A 62 8.54 -17.30 5.01
C ALA A 62 7.15 -17.41 5.67
N ALA A 63 6.71 -16.36 6.39
CA ALA A 63 5.38 -16.33 6.99
C ALA A 63 4.28 -16.35 5.92
N SER A 64 4.42 -15.60 4.84
CA SER A 64 3.44 -15.57 3.74
C SER A 64 3.29 -16.94 3.07
N GLU A 65 4.39 -17.66 2.83
CA GLU A 65 4.38 -19.01 2.29
C GLU A 65 3.72 -20.01 3.27
N ALA A 66 4.04 -19.90 4.57
CA ALA A 66 3.42 -20.73 5.60
C ALA A 66 1.90 -20.53 5.70
N MET A 67 1.42 -19.32 5.41
CA MET A 67 0.00 -18.98 5.34
C MET A 67 -0.67 -19.41 4.02
N GLY A 68 0.10 -19.86 3.03
CA GLY A 68 -0.40 -20.34 1.73
C GLY A 68 -0.37 -19.31 0.60
N ALA A 69 0.39 -18.24 0.75
CA ALA A 69 0.68 -17.34 -0.38
C ALA A 69 1.55 -18.04 -1.45
N THR A 70 1.48 -17.56 -2.67
CA THR A 70 2.29 -18.08 -3.77
C THR A 70 3.78 -17.89 -3.47
N PRO A 71 4.62 -18.94 -3.51
CA PRO A 71 6.05 -18.88 -3.16
C PRO A 71 6.85 -18.21 -4.28
N SER A 72 6.69 -16.89 -4.40
CA SER A 72 7.36 -16.05 -5.40
C SER A 72 7.45 -14.61 -4.89
N TYR A 73 8.33 -13.82 -5.50
CA TYR A 73 8.38 -12.36 -5.20
C TYR A 73 7.06 -11.66 -5.51
N ASP A 74 6.35 -12.08 -6.54
CA ASP A 74 5.03 -11.55 -6.90
C ASP A 74 3.97 -11.92 -5.86
N GLY A 75 4.04 -13.16 -5.31
CA GLY A 75 3.19 -13.62 -4.22
C GLY A 75 3.45 -12.83 -2.94
N LEU A 76 4.73 -12.63 -2.58
CA LEU A 76 5.10 -11.78 -1.45
C LEU A 76 4.57 -10.34 -1.62
N GLN A 77 4.72 -9.74 -2.80
CA GLN A 77 4.20 -8.41 -3.06
C GLN A 77 2.68 -8.35 -2.89
N ALA A 78 1.96 -9.32 -3.44
CA ALA A 78 0.50 -9.40 -3.31
C ALA A 78 0.07 -9.61 -1.85
N PHE A 79 0.83 -10.39 -1.08
CA PHE A 79 0.65 -10.57 0.35
C PHE A 79 0.89 -9.28 1.14
N ILE A 80 1.95 -8.53 0.83
CA ILE A 80 2.21 -7.24 1.51
C ILE A 80 1.10 -6.24 1.21
N TYR A 81 0.57 -6.17 0.00
CA TYR A 81 -0.59 -5.33 -0.30
C TYR A 81 -1.84 -5.78 0.47
N TRP A 82 -2.06 -7.09 0.62
CA TRP A 82 -3.11 -7.58 1.50
C TRP A 82 -2.86 -7.13 2.95
N LEU A 83 -1.63 -7.25 3.44
CA LEU A 83 -1.26 -6.86 4.80
C LEU A 83 -1.49 -5.36 5.06
N ILE A 84 -1.10 -4.48 4.13
CA ILE A 84 -1.39 -3.04 4.19
C ILE A 84 -2.90 -2.80 4.23
N SER A 85 -3.69 -3.52 3.42
CA SER A 85 -5.13 -3.35 3.37
C SER A 85 -5.83 -3.74 4.69
N ARG A 86 -5.17 -4.50 5.57
CA ARG A 86 -5.68 -4.90 6.90
C ARG A 86 -5.61 -3.79 7.94
N GLY A 87 -4.93 -2.68 7.63
CA GLY A 87 -4.79 -1.53 8.52
C GLY A 87 -3.46 -1.49 9.27
N LYS A 88 -3.23 -0.34 9.91
CA LYS A 88 -1.94 -0.02 10.52
C LYS A 88 -1.49 -1.03 11.57
N GLU A 89 -2.39 -1.38 12.51
CA GLU A 89 -2.04 -2.24 13.64
C GLU A 89 -1.57 -3.61 13.16
N VAL A 90 -2.31 -4.23 12.23
CA VAL A 90 -1.96 -5.53 11.66
C VAL A 90 -0.65 -5.45 10.92
N PHE A 91 -0.45 -4.43 10.09
CA PHE A 91 0.77 -4.24 9.31
C PHE A 91 2.00 -4.08 10.22
N ILE A 92 1.96 -3.16 11.17
CA ILE A 92 3.10 -2.85 12.06
C ILE A 92 3.43 -4.06 12.94
N ASN A 93 2.43 -4.75 13.49
CA ASN A 93 2.65 -5.96 14.28
C ASN A 93 3.35 -7.04 13.46
N ALA A 94 2.88 -7.31 12.24
CA ALA A 94 3.46 -8.32 11.37
C ALA A 94 4.90 -8.00 10.91
N VAL A 95 5.21 -6.72 10.67
CA VAL A 95 6.57 -6.29 10.30
C VAL A 95 7.53 -6.41 11.48
N ASN A 96 7.06 -6.22 12.72
CA ASN A 96 7.89 -6.40 13.93
C ASN A 96 7.99 -7.85 14.36
N ASP A 97 6.91 -8.61 14.25
CA ASP A 97 6.82 -10.01 14.65
C ASP A 97 5.84 -10.75 13.71
N PRO A 98 6.34 -11.48 12.69
CA PRO A 98 5.50 -12.21 11.75
C PRO A 98 4.59 -13.28 12.39
N ASP A 99 4.92 -13.79 13.58
CA ASP A 99 4.09 -14.78 14.28
C ASP A 99 2.71 -14.20 14.68
N THR A 100 2.59 -12.87 14.76
CA THR A 100 1.30 -12.19 15.00
C THR A 100 0.27 -12.42 13.89
N LEU A 101 0.71 -12.90 12.74
CA LEU A 101 -0.16 -13.20 11.60
C LEU A 101 -1.00 -14.46 11.76
N ALA A 102 -0.67 -15.32 12.72
CA ALA A 102 -1.35 -16.62 12.90
C ALA A 102 -2.87 -16.50 13.07
N ASP A 103 -3.34 -15.41 13.66
CA ASP A 103 -4.76 -15.18 13.98
C ASP A 103 -5.44 -14.11 13.09
N VAL A 104 -4.70 -13.53 12.11
CA VAL A 104 -5.21 -12.40 11.33
C VAL A 104 -6.19 -12.81 10.22
N PRO A 105 -5.90 -13.80 9.34
CA PRO A 105 -6.84 -14.18 8.28
C PRO A 105 -8.01 -14.98 8.85
N LYS A 106 -9.20 -14.70 8.35
CA LYS A 106 -10.37 -15.54 8.61
C LYS A 106 -10.35 -16.76 7.69
N ALA A 107 -11.00 -17.84 8.12
CA ALA A 107 -11.08 -19.06 7.33
C ALA A 107 -11.63 -18.77 5.91
N GLY A 108 -10.89 -19.15 4.87
CA GLY A 108 -11.24 -18.94 3.48
C GLY A 108 -10.91 -17.56 2.91
N GLU A 109 -10.30 -16.67 3.70
CA GLU A 109 -9.86 -15.37 3.22
C GLU A 109 -8.66 -15.51 2.26
N LYS A 110 -8.70 -14.76 1.15
CA LYS A 110 -7.56 -14.65 0.25
C LYS A 110 -6.54 -13.69 0.86
N ILE A 111 -5.31 -14.18 1.06
CA ILE A 111 -4.20 -13.42 1.65
C ILE A 111 -3.28 -12.77 0.61
N GLU A 112 -3.67 -12.74 -0.64
CA GLU A 112 -3.00 -12.03 -1.73
C GLU A 112 -3.95 -10.99 -2.32
N PHE A 113 -3.56 -9.71 -2.31
CA PHE A 113 -4.39 -8.61 -2.76
C PHE A 113 -3.63 -7.67 -3.70
N ARG A 114 -3.13 -8.22 -4.81
CA ARG A 114 -2.35 -7.47 -5.81
C ARG A 114 -3.04 -6.20 -6.29
N SER A 115 -4.35 -6.25 -6.53
CA SER A 115 -5.11 -5.10 -7.03
C SER A 115 -5.12 -3.91 -6.08
N PHE A 116 -4.95 -4.11 -4.76
CA PHE A 116 -4.86 -3.01 -3.80
C PHE A 116 -3.63 -2.11 -4.06
N GLY A 117 -2.55 -2.67 -4.60
CA GLY A 117 -1.38 -1.90 -5.05
C GLY A 117 -1.67 -0.92 -6.18
N PHE A 118 -2.77 -1.13 -6.91
CA PHE A 118 -3.20 -0.28 -8.01
C PHE A 118 -4.34 0.69 -7.65
N ALA A 119 -4.75 0.79 -6.38
CA ALA A 119 -5.86 1.65 -5.97
C ALA A 119 -5.59 3.13 -6.31
N ALA A 120 -4.40 3.64 -5.99
CA ALA A 120 -3.99 5.00 -6.33
C ALA A 120 -3.89 5.19 -7.85
N TYR A 121 -3.32 4.24 -8.58
CA TYR A 121 -3.26 4.28 -10.05
C TYR A 121 -4.65 4.40 -10.67
N THR A 122 -5.58 3.55 -10.22
CA THR A 122 -6.97 3.56 -10.71
C THR A 122 -7.65 4.90 -10.43
N ALA A 123 -7.53 5.40 -9.19
CA ALA A 123 -8.11 6.69 -8.80
C ALA A 123 -7.48 7.86 -9.59
N TYR A 124 -6.16 7.85 -9.77
CA TYR A 124 -5.44 8.85 -10.54
C TYR A 124 -5.93 8.87 -11.99
N SER A 125 -5.94 7.71 -12.68
CA SER A 125 -6.37 7.60 -14.06
C SER A 125 -7.82 8.08 -14.24
N MET A 126 -8.74 7.65 -13.37
CA MET A 126 -10.13 8.08 -13.41
C MET A 126 -10.29 9.58 -13.15
N LYS A 127 -9.42 10.16 -12.32
CA LYS A 127 -9.45 11.60 -12.02
C LYS A 127 -8.90 12.41 -13.19
N MET A 128 -7.81 11.97 -13.80
CA MET A 128 -7.20 12.63 -14.96
C MET A 128 -8.08 12.55 -16.19
N ASP A 129 -8.76 11.42 -16.44
CA ASP A 129 -9.76 11.30 -17.51
C ASP A 129 -10.88 12.35 -17.41
N ARG A 130 -11.24 12.76 -16.20
CA ARG A 130 -12.24 13.82 -15.96
C ARG A 130 -11.69 15.24 -16.12
N ILE A 131 -10.39 15.45 -15.86
CA ILE A 131 -9.76 16.79 -15.85
C ILE A 131 -9.21 17.12 -17.24
N ASP A 132 -8.50 16.21 -17.87
CA ASP A 132 -7.83 16.38 -19.15
C ASP A 132 -7.78 15.05 -19.94
N PRO A 133 -8.92 14.68 -20.58
CA PRO A 133 -9.03 13.40 -21.29
C PRO A 133 -8.11 13.30 -22.53
N GLU A 134 -7.60 14.43 -23.02
CA GLU A 134 -6.72 14.47 -24.20
C GLU A 134 -5.23 14.29 -23.85
N ASN A 135 -4.84 14.54 -22.57
CA ASN A 135 -3.46 14.45 -22.09
C ASN A 135 -3.34 13.54 -20.86
N MET A 136 -3.90 12.33 -20.92
CA MET A 136 -3.78 11.37 -19.84
C MET A 136 -2.32 10.94 -19.64
N SER A 137 -1.64 11.55 -18.66
CA SER A 137 -0.39 11.01 -18.14
C SER A 137 -0.69 9.86 -17.17
N ASP A 138 0.09 8.78 -17.24
CA ASP A 138 0.01 7.76 -16.20
C ASP A 138 0.60 8.27 -14.87
N ILE A 139 0.29 7.57 -13.77
CA ILE A 139 0.72 7.98 -12.43
C ILE A 139 2.26 8.06 -12.32
N TYR A 140 3.00 7.18 -13.02
CA TYR A 140 4.46 7.16 -12.97
C TYR A 140 5.06 8.38 -13.68
N SER A 141 4.46 8.81 -14.78
CA SER A 141 4.83 10.06 -15.45
C SER A 141 4.60 11.27 -14.54
N ALA A 142 3.50 11.28 -13.80
CA ALA A 142 3.21 12.35 -12.84
C ALA A 142 4.19 12.37 -11.66
N LEU A 143 4.54 11.20 -11.11
CA LEU A 143 5.52 11.06 -10.02
C LEU A 143 6.94 11.51 -10.43
N ASN A 144 7.29 11.35 -11.71
CA ASN A 144 8.57 11.77 -12.26
C ASN A 144 8.55 13.20 -12.84
N SER A 145 7.42 13.90 -12.76
CA SER A 145 7.31 15.27 -13.25
C SER A 145 7.95 16.28 -12.29
N LEU A 146 8.34 17.45 -12.80
CA LEU A 146 8.84 18.54 -11.98
C LEU A 146 7.77 19.17 -11.08
N ASP A 147 6.50 18.80 -11.28
CA ASP A 147 5.36 19.30 -10.50
C ASP A 147 5.07 18.46 -9.24
N TYR A 148 5.80 17.35 -9.06
CA TYR A 148 5.68 16.53 -7.86
C TYR A 148 6.98 16.55 -7.06
N ASP A 149 6.96 17.22 -5.91
CA ASP A 149 8.11 17.42 -5.02
C ASP A 149 8.44 16.21 -4.12
N GLY A 150 7.71 15.09 -4.29
CA GLY A 150 7.83 13.92 -3.41
C GLY A 150 7.01 14.06 -2.12
N LEU A 151 7.21 13.10 -1.21
CA LEU A 151 6.63 13.16 0.13
C LEU A 151 7.27 14.29 0.92
N ALA A 152 6.46 14.98 1.74
CA ALA A 152 6.99 15.94 2.69
C ALA A 152 7.99 15.26 3.64
N PRO A 153 9.14 15.90 3.96
CA PRO A 153 10.18 15.31 4.79
C PRO A 153 9.65 14.76 6.12
N GLU A 154 8.75 15.48 6.78
CA GLU A 154 8.12 15.06 8.02
C GLU A 154 7.26 13.81 7.87
N THR A 155 6.63 13.60 6.71
CA THR A 155 5.87 12.38 6.41
C THR A 155 6.81 11.19 6.22
N TRP A 156 7.88 11.38 5.45
CA TRP A 156 8.90 10.36 5.24
C TRP A 156 9.57 9.93 6.57
N GLU A 157 10.00 10.89 7.40
CA GLU A 157 10.58 10.65 8.72
C GLU A 157 9.60 9.93 9.65
N ALA A 158 8.32 10.32 9.64
CA ALA A 158 7.29 9.69 10.45
C ALA A 158 7.05 8.22 10.08
N ILE A 159 7.11 7.87 8.79
CA ILE A 159 7.00 6.48 8.31
C ILE A 159 8.20 5.68 8.82
N HIS A 160 9.41 6.16 8.58
CA HIS A 160 10.64 5.44 8.90
C HIS A 160 10.89 5.32 10.40
N SER A 161 10.34 6.22 11.22
CA SER A 161 10.46 6.14 12.69
C SER A 161 9.66 4.99 13.32
N GLU A 162 8.62 4.49 12.67
CA GLU A 162 7.78 3.40 13.19
C GLU A 162 8.14 2.02 12.62
N LEU A 163 9.00 2.00 11.61
CA LEU A 163 9.44 0.76 10.98
C LEU A 163 10.71 0.21 11.65
N PRO A 164 10.88 -1.11 11.74
CA PRO A 164 12.10 -1.69 12.28
C PRO A 164 13.30 -1.25 11.45
N THR A 165 14.39 -0.90 12.14
CA THR A 165 15.66 -0.53 11.49
C THR A 165 16.12 -1.69 10.62
N ARG A 166 16.27 -1.47 9.31
CA ARG A 166 16.78 -2.48 8.40
C ARG A 166 18.22 -2.81 8.76
N PRO A 167 18.59 -4.07 9.02
CA PRO A 167 19.98 -4.47 8.90
C PRO A 167 20.33 -4.48 7.39
N ASP A 168 21.14 -3.50 6.98
CA ASP A 168 21.85 -3.42 5.68
C ASP A 168 21.21 -4.10 4.46
N ILE A 169 20.15 -3.51 3.91
CA ILE A 169 19.83 -3.70 2.49
C ILE A 169 20.16 -2.38 1.81
N THR A 170 21.32 -2.34 1.17
CA THR A 170 21.72 -1.24 0.29
C THR A 170 20.62 -0.99 -0.73
N LEU A 171 20.10 0.22 -0.76
CA LEU A 171 19.09 0.73 -1.70
C LEU A 171 19.57 0.67 -3.16
N SER A 172 19.70 -0.51 -3.76
CA SER A 172 20.13 -0.66 -5.15
C SER A 172 19.09 -1.32 -6.08
N LEU A 173 17.83 -1.45 -5.65
CA LEU A 173 16.80 -2.14 -6.45
C LEU A 173 15.48 -1.37 -6.60
N ILE A 174 15.46 -0.04 -6.42
CA ILE A 174 14.28 0.76 -6.80
C ILE A 174 14.62 1.56 -8.06
N HIS A 175 14.94 0.85 -9.13
CA HIS A 175 14.90 1.34 -10.50
C HIS A 175 14.55 0.16 -11.41
N ILE A 176 13.28 -0.18 -11.46
CA ILE A 176 12.65 -0.86 -12.60
C ILE A 176 11.31 -0.20 -12.86
#